data_aad48190da8a46acc8c4ce1ea7603aa2
#
_entry.id   aad48190da8a46acc8c4ce1ea7603aa2
#
_cell.length_a   1.000
_cell.length_b   1.000
_cell.length_c   1.000
_cell.angle_alpha   90.00
_cell.angle_beta   90.00
_cell.angle_gamma   90.00
#
_symmetry.space_group_name_H-M   'P 1'
#
loop_
_entity.id
_entity.type
_entity.pdbx_description
1 polymer ?
#
loop_
_entity_poly.entity_id
_entity_poly.type
_entity_poly.pdbx_seq_one_letter_code
_entity_poly.pdbx_strand_id
1 'polypeptide(L)'
;AMRTSRILLGTSISSVFVRTAPTIAMAASTVADLSGGRFILGLGSSHKAQVGPEHGVVYGKPLTRTRETVAIVRSLIREGIVHFEGETIRIESFDLSYIPRNREVPVYLSAVFPKAIALCGEVADGVILTRSTLHTGASVRAQLTEAAHRVGRDPGKIDVTTLLPTSVGATREVALAALRPGVAFYAGFFPRYNRMMAEHGFADEAAAIAAAWARGDHPAAQQAVSDEMIDATSIVGTAEQCRAQVEAYRQSGIDLPILSPFARGPGAKADFEAAIRACAPAKSS
;
A
#
# COMPACT_ATOMS: atom_id res chain seq x y z
N ALA A 1 -11.99 14.11 -5.86
CA ALA A 1 -11.99 15.41 -5.17
C ALA A 1 -13.36 16.11 -5.32
N MET A 2 -13.76 16.41 -6.53
CA MET A 2 -14.93 17.29 -6.82
C MET A 2 -16.31 16.68 -6.51
N ARG A 3 -16.43 15.39 -6.29
CA ARG A 3 -17.71 14.69 -6.02
C ARG A 3 -17.97 14.42 -4.54
N THR A 4 -17.01 14.72 -3.69
CA THR A 4 -17.08 14.47 -2.24
C THR A 4 -16.49 15.66 -1.49
N SER A 5 -16.91 15.87 -0.23
CA SER A 5 -16.47 17.00 0.61
C SER A 5 -15.79 16.58 1.92
N ARG A 6 -15.91 15.33 2.35
CA ARG A 6 -15.37 14.84 3.63
C ARG A 6 -14.36 13.71 3.49
N ILE A 7 -14.57 12.82 2.52
CA ILE A 7 -13.72 11.62 2.36
C ILE A 7 -12.29 12.01 1.99
N LEU A 8 -11.32 11.42 2.66
CA LEU A 8 -9.92 11.52 2.28
C LEU A 8 -9.67 10.77 0.97
N LEU A 9 -8.74 11.25 0.19
CA LEU A 9 -8.33 10.68 -1.09
C LEU A 9 -6.86 10.29 -0.99
N GLY A 10 -6.47 9.18 -1.59
CA GLY A 10 -5.06 8.80 -1.56
C GLY A 10 -4.66 7.91 -2.73
N THR A 11 -3.36 7.82 -2.96
CA THR A 11 -2.78 6.81 -3.84
C THR A 11 -2.22 5.66 -3.01
N SER A 12 -2.41 4.41 -3.50
CA SER A 12 -1.84 3.22 -2.86
C SER A 12 -1.29 2.25 -3.93
N ILE A 13 -0.24 2.58 -4.59
CA ILE A 13 0.69 3.71 -4.46
C ILE A 13 0.99 4.32 -5.86
N SER A 14 1.63 5.50 -5.90
CA SER A 14 2.29 6.01 -7.10
C SER A 14 3.76 5.57 -7.10
N SER A 15 4.22 5.00 -8.23
CA SER A 15 5.58 4.48 -8.33
C SER A 15 6.61 5.59 -8.51
N VAL A 16 7.67 5.55 -7.69
CA VAL A 16 8.82 6.47 -7.80
C VAL A 16 9.76 6.15 -8.98
N PHE A 17 9.54 5.03 -9.67
CA PHE A 17 10.29 4.66 -10.87
C PHE A 17 9.59 5.04 -12.17
N VAL A 18 8.26 4.94 -12.18
CA VAL A 18 7.45 5.10 -13.40
C VAL A 18 7.08 6.57 -13.63
N ARG A 19 7.16 7.39 -12.60
CA ARG A 19 6.93 8.85 -12.67
C ARG A 19 8.10 9.60 -12.07
N THR A 20 8.42 10.76 -12.63
CA THR A 20 9.43 11.66 -12.06
C THR A 20 8.91 12.36 -10.81
N ALA A 21 9.78 12.72 -9.88
CA ALA A 21 9.40 13.41 -8.65
C ALA A 21 8.66 14.74 -8.91
N PRO A 22 9.08 15.60 -9.87
CA PRO A 22 8.32 16.80 -10.24
C PRO A 22 6.90 16.48 -10.74
N THR A 23 6.73 15.48 -11.60
CA THR A 23 5.40 15.08 -12.09
C THR A 23 4.50 14.60 -10.94
N ILE A 24 5.06 13.88 -9.98
CA ILE A 24 4.34 13.45 -8.77
C ILE A 24 3.92 14.66 -7.95
N ALA A 25 4.82 15.63 -7.72
CA ALA A 25 4.53 16.84 -6.95
C ALA A 25 3.42 17.69 -7.61
N MET A 26 3.49 17.91 -8.92
CA MET A 26 2.45 18.64 -9.67
C MET A 26 1.07 17.97 -9.52
N ALA A 27 1.00 16.66 -9.72
CA ALA A 27 -0.25 15.92 -9.60
C ALA A 27 -0.79 15.94 -8.16
N ALA A 28 0.09 15.74 -7.16
CA ALA A 28 -0.28 15.76 -5.75
C ALA A 28 -0.80 17.12 -5.31
N SER A 29 -0.11 18.21 -5.68
CA SER A 29 -0.53 19.59 -5.40
C SER A 29 -1.90 19.89 -6.01
N THR A 30 -2.11 19.51 -7.27
CA THR A 30 -3.39 19.73 -7.96
C THR A 30 -4.54 19.01 -7.24
N VAL A 31 -4.36 17.73 -6.88
CA VAL A 31 -5.42 17.00 -6.18
C VAL A 31 -5.63 17.50 -4.77
N ALA A 32 -4.57 17.89 -4.06
CA ALA A 32 -4.66 18.46 -2.73
C ALA A 32 -5.45 19.78 -2.74
N ASP A 33 -5.16 20.68 -3.69
CA ASP A 33 -5.87 21.95 -3.83
C ASP A 33 -7.34 21.75 -4.23
N LEU A 34 -7.63 20.89 -5.21
CA LEU A 34 -8.99 20.58 -5.64
C LEU A 34 -9.81 19.86 -4.56
N SER A 35 -9.17 19.16 -3.66
CA SER A 35 -9.86 18.45 -2.57
C SER A 35 -9.98 19.28 -1.29
N GLY A 36 -9.38 20.47 -1.22
CA GLY A 36 -9.32 21.26 0.02
C GLY A 36 -8.46 20.60 1.10
N GLY A 37 -7.30 20.04 0.73
CA GLY A 37 -6.35 19.43 1.66
C GLY A 37 -6.66 17.98 2.07
N ARG A 38 -7.61 17.30 1.42
CA ARG A 38 -8.01 15.91 1.76
C ARG A 38 -7.19 14.83 1.05
N PHE A 39 -6.05 15.17 0.46
CA PHE A 39 -5.24 14.24 -0.31
C PHE A 39 -4.05 13.70 0.51
N ILE A 40 -3.83 12.40 0.43
CA ILE A 40 -2.68 11.67 0.99
C ILE A 40 -1.88 11.09 -0.19
N LEU A 41 -0.61 11.42 -0.28
CA LEU A 41 0.26 10.91 -1.31
C LEU A 41 0.93 9.60 -0.88
N GLY A 42 0.41 8.47 -1.34
CA GLY A 42 1.07 7.17 -1.19
C GLY A 42 2.11 6.94 -2.28
N LEU A 43 3.35 6.66 -1.90
CA LEU A 43 4.49 6.39 -2.77
C LEU A 43 5.08 5.00 -2.53
N GLY A 44 5.71 4.45 -3.54
CA GLY A 44 6.41 3.18 -3.41
C GLY A 44 7.30 2.85 -4.60
N SER A 45 8.20 1.90 -4.39
CA SER A 45 9.17 1.48 -5.42
C SER A 45 8.60 0.53 -6.46
N SER A 46 7.37 0.03 -6.28
CA SER A 46 6.82 -1.06 -7.09
C SER A 46 7.71 -2.33 -7.06
N HIS A 47 7.61 -3.19 -8.06
CA HIS A 47 8.33 -4.46 -8.12
C HIS A 47 9.31 -4.49 -9.28
N LYS A 48 10.53 -4.97 -9.01
CA LYS A 48 11.57 -5.13 -10.07
C LYS A 48 11.04 -5.94 -11.26
N ALA A 49 10.23 -6.98 -10.97
CA ALA A 49 9.66 -7.85 -11.99
C ALA A 49 8.67 -7.15 -12.95
N GLN A 50 8.18 -5.97 -12.57
CA GLN A 50 7.24 -5.18 -13.37
C GLN A 50 7.89 -3.93 -13.93
N VAL A 51 8.63 -3.17 -13.13
CA VAL A 51 9.15 -1.85 -13.53
C VAL A 51 10.06 -1.94 -14.77
N GLY A 52 10.97 -2.89 -14.82
CA GLY A 52 11.83 -3.08 -15.97
C GLY A 52 11.06 -3.55 -17.22
N PRO A 53 10.41 -4.74 -17.18
CA PRO A 53 9.73 -5.31 -18.33
C PRO A 53 8.56 -4.50 -18.85
N GLU A 54 7.76 -3.91 -17.96
CA GLU A 54 6.51 -3.25 -18.33
C GLU A 54 6.68 -1.76 -18.66
N HIS A 55 7.70 -1.11 -18.08
CA HIS A 55 7.88 0.34 -18.21
C HIS A 55 9.23 0.76 -18.83
N GLY A 56 10.12 -0.20 -19.12
CA GLY A 56 11.42 0.08 -19.74
C GLY A 56 12.38 0.89 -18.85
N VAL A 57 12.20 0.87 -17.53
CA VAL A 57 12.97 1.67 -16.58
C VAL A 57 13.94 0.80 -15.79
N VAL A 58 15.17 1.26 -15.62
CA VAL A 58 16.17 0.57 -14.80
C VAL A 58 15.79 0.65 -13.34
N TYR A 59 15.59 -0.52 -12.72
CA TYR A 59 15.26 -0.63 -11.29
C TYR A 59 16.53 -0.78 -10.45
N GLY A 60 16.89 0.25 -9.72
CA GLY A 60 18.07 0.26 -8.85
C GLY A 60 17.89 1.15 -7.61
N LYS A 61 18.54 0.81 -6.50
CA LYS A 61 18.56 1.57 -5.24
C LYS A 61 17.17 2.06 -4.78
N PRO A 62 16.17 1.17 -4.64
CA PRO A 62 14.78 1.58 -4.44
C PRO A 62 14.55 2.42 -3.18
N LEU A 63 15.22 2.14 -2.08
CA LEU A 63 15.06 2.90 -0.85
C LEU A 63 15.65 4.32 -0.96
N THR A 64 16.86 4.44 -1.55
CA THR A 64 17.49 5.74 -1.83
C THR A 64 16.60 6.58 -2.74
N ARG A 65 16.15 6.00 -3.86
CA ARG A 65 15.27 6.69 -4.80
C ARG A 65 13.96 7.13 -4.17
N THR A 66 13.37 6.31 -3.31
CA THR A 66 12.15 6.68 -2.58
C THR A 66 12.41 7.85 -1.63
N ARG A 67 13.50 7.82 -0.85
CA ARG A 67 13.92 8.91 0.04
C ARG A 67 14.10 10.23 -0.72
N GLU A 68 14.84 10.19 -1.81
CA GLU A 68 15.10 11.36 -2.65
C GLU A 68 13.82 11.90 -3.29
N THR A 69 12.94 11.02 -3.77
CA THR A 69 11.62 11.42 -4.29
C THR A 69 10.78 12.13 -3.23
N VAL A 70 10.75 11.63 -1.99
CA VAL A 70 10.03 12.29 -0.88
C VAL A 70 10.60 13.69 -0.61
N ALA A 71 11.92 13.83 -0.56
CA ALA A 71 12.58 15.13 -0.33
C ALA A 71 12.22 16.13 -1.44
N ILE A 72 12.33 15.75 -2.70
CA ILE A 72 12.02 16.58 -3.86
C ILE A 72 10.54 16.97 -3.86
N VAL A 73 9.63 16.02 -3.66
CA VAL A 73 8.19 16.26 -3.64
C VAL A 73 7.80 17.23 -2.52
N ARG A 74 8.36 17.05 -1.33
CA ARG A 74 8.10 17.98 -0.20
C ARG A 74 8.62 19.40 -0.46
N SER A 75 9.83 19.53 -1.01
CA SER A 75 10.37 20.85 -1.40
C SER A 75 9.45 21.55 -2.41
N LEU A 76 9.06 20.86 -3.48
CA LEU A 76 8.18 21.41 -4.49
C LEU A 76 6.79 21.80 -3.95
N ILE A 77 6.19 20.98 -3.09
CA ILE A 77 4.88 21.29 -2.49
C ILE A 77 4.97 22.47 -1.52
N ARG A 78 6.05 22.61 -0.76
CA ARG A 78 6.22 23.66 0.24
C ARG A 78 6.70 25.00 -0.35
N GLU A 79 7.67 24.91 -1.25
CA GLU A 79 8.45 26.06 -1.73
C GLU A 79 8.16 26.42 -3.19
N GLY A 80 7.59 25.50 -3.97
CA GLY A 80 7.32 25.67 -5.40
C GLY A 80 8.53 25.46 -6.30
N ILE A 81 9.74 25.36 -5.74
CA ILE A 81 11.00 25.19 -6.48
C ILE A 81 11.85 24.11 -5.81
N VAL A 82 12.70 23.45 -6.59
CA VAL A 82 13.69 22.51 -6.09
C VAL A 82 14.99 22.55 -6.89
N HIS A 83 16.11 22.50 -6.18
CA HIS A 83 17.43 22.12 -6.67
C HIS A 83 17.82 20.86 -5.89
N PHE A 84 18.19 19.79 -6.57
CA PHE A 84 18.46 18.53 -5.87
C PHE A 84 19.60 17.75 -6.52
N GLU A 85 20.57 17.38 -5.70
CA GLU A 85 21.68 16.53 -6.09
C GLU A 85 21.75 15.32 -5.17
N GLY A 86 21.22 14.19 -5.66
CA GLY A 86 21.16 12.92 -4.93
C GLY A 86 21.96 11.83 -5.64
N GLU A 87 21.90 10.65 -5.09
CA GLU A 87 22.58 9.46 -5.64
C GLU A 87 21.84 8.87 -6.83
N THR A 88 20.51 8.98 -6.88
CA THR A 88 19.66 8.40 -7.93
C THR A 88 18.89 9.45 -8.73
N ILE A 89 18.74 10.65 -8.20
CA ILE A 89 18.01 11.74 -8.85
C ILE A 89 18.87 13.01 -8.79
N ARG A 90 19.03 13.68 -9.93
CA ARG A 90 19.63 15.00 -10.03
C ARG A 90 18.69 15.92 -10.76
N ILE A 91 18.41 17.09 -10.18
CA ILE A 91 17.59 18.16 -10.74
C ILE A 91 18.36 19.48 -10.57
N GLU A 92 18.81 20.06 -11.67
CA GLU A 92 19.52 21.35 -11.62
C GLU A 92 18.61 22.45 -11.10
N SER A 93 17.40 22.54 -11.66
CA SER A 93 16.35 23.42 -11.18
C SER A 93 15.01 22.97 -11.75
N PHE A 94 13.98 22.97 -10.92
CA PHE A 94 12.59 22.82 -11.36
C PHE A 94 11.70 23.75 -10.56
N ASP A 95 10.95 24.60 -11.27
CA ASP A 95 10.00 25.55 -10.72
C ASP A 95 8.59 25.17 -11.15
N LEU A 96 7.68 25.03 -10.19
CA LEU A 96 6.26 24.78 -10.45
C LEU A 96 5.56 25.94 -11.13
N SER A 97 6.18 27.16 -11.11
CA SER A 97 5.61 28.41 -11.56
C SER A 97 4.36 28.85 -10.78
N TYR A 98 4.08 28.18 -9.67
CA TYR A 98 3.05 28.57 -8.70
C TYR A 98 3.38 27.96 -7.32
N ILE A 99 2.79 28.55 -6.29
CA ILE A 99 2.89 27.99 -4.94
C ILE A 99 1.57 27.27 -4.61
N PRO A 100 1.59 25.96 -4.32
CA PRO A 100 0.41 25.20 -3.91
C PRO A 100 -0.27 25.84 -2.70
N ARG A 101 -1.60 25.85 -2.68
CA ARG A 101 -2.37 26.35 -1.52
C ARG A 101 -2.23 25.41 -0.32
N ASN A 102 -2.26 24.09 -0.58
CA ASN A 102 -2.04 23.07 0.43
C ASN A 102 -0.57 22.64 0.41
N ARG A 103 0.23 23.22 1.31
CA ARG A 103 1.68 22.98 1.40
C ARG A 103 2.06 21.78 2.25
N GLU A 104 1.09 21.15 2.90
CA GLU A 104 1.28 19.99 3.76
C GLU A 104 0.43 18.82 3.26
N VAL A 105 0.96 18.11 2.26
CA VAL A 105 0.37 16.86 1.77
C VAL A 105 1.03 15.72 2.52
N PRO A 106 0.28 14.92 3.31
CA PRO A 106 0.85 13.75 3.97
C PRO A 106 1.41 12.77 2.96
N VAL A 107 2.63 12.28 3.22
CA VAL A 107 3.33 11.31 2.37
C VAL A 107 3.40 9.97 3.08
N TYR A 108 2.71 8.97 2.53
CA TYR A 108 2.76 7.59 3.01
C TYR A 108 3.65 6.75 2.09
N LEU A 109 4.41 5.82 2.67
CA LEU A 109 5.31 4.95 1.90
C LEU A 109 4.92 3.49 2.02
N SER A 110 4.93 2.78 0.89
CA SER A 110 4.74 1.34 0.92
C SER A 110 5.98 0.63 1.45
N ALA A 111 5.77 -0.28 2.40
CA ALA A 111 6.83 -1.08 3.01
C ALA A 111 6.35 -2.51 3.29
N VAL A 112 7.28 -3.47 3.17
CA VAL A 112 7.04 -4.89 3.49
C VAL A 112 8.10 -5.40 4.46
N PHE A 113 9.35 -4.93 4.35
CA PHE A 113 10.49 -5.44 5.12
C PHE A 113 11.14 -4.37 5.99
N PRO A 114 11.91 -4.76 7.03
CA PRO A 114 12.42 -3.86 8.06
C PRO A 114 13.12 -2.59 7.55
N LYS A 115 13.97 -2.71 6.52
CA LYS A 115 14.66 -1.53 5.96
C LYS A 115 13.71 -0.49 5.33
N ALA A 116 12.62 -0.97 4.72
CA ALA A 116 11.61 -0.06 4.15
C ALA A 116 10.73 0.53 5.26
N ILE A 117 10.39 -0.24 6.30
CA ILE A 117 9.66 0.24 7.48
C ILE A 117 10.49 1.31 8.22
N ALA A 118 11.79 1.09 8.39
CA ALA A 118 12.68 2.08 8.97
C ALA A 118 12.70 3.38 8.16
N LEU A 119 12.77 3.30 6.82
CA LEU A 119 12.66 4.48 5.97
C LEU A 119 11.33 5.23 6.18
N CYS A 120 10.20 4.53 6.38
CA CYS A 120 8.93 5.18 6.71
C CYS A 120 9.04 5.97 8.02
N GLY A 121 9.60 5.39 9.07
CA GLY A 121 9.85 6.07 10.35
C GLY A 121 10.68 7.35 10.20
N GLU A 122 11.69 7.30 9.32
CA GLU A 122 12.60 8.43 9.11
C GLU A 122 11.99 9.57 8.29
N VAL A 123 11.17 9.28 7.27
CA VAL A 123 10.77 10.31 6.29
C VAL A 123 9.28 10.35 5.95
N ALA A 124 8.44 9.44 6.40
CA ALA A 124 7.04 9.39 6.00
C ALA A 124 6.07 9.82 7.10
N ASP A 125 4.85 10.19 6.72
CA ASP A 125 3.75 10.50 7.65
C ASP A 125 2.85 9.27 7.87
N GLY A 126 3.10 8.19 7.13
CA GLY A 126 2.47 6.90 7.32
C GLY A 126 3.16 5.79 6.56
N VAL A 127 2.91 4.55 6.96
CA VAL A 127 3.34 3.33 6.27
C VAL A 127 2.14 2.64 5.63
N ILE A 128 2.30 2.19 4.39
CA ILE A 128 1.33 1.33 3.70
C ILE A 128 1.90 -0.07 3.63
N LEU A 129 1.46 -0.92 4.53
CA LEU A 129 1.73 -2.35 4.52
C LEU A 129 0.79 -3.05 3.54
N THR A 130 1.01 -4.33 3.32
CA THR A 130 0.11 -5.17 2.53
C THR A 130 0.09 -6.59 3.07
N ARG A 131 -1.09 -7.25 3.02
CA ARG A 131 -1.26 -8.64 3.44
C ARG A 131 -0.70 -8.90 4.84
N SER A 132 -0.90 -7.95 5.73
CA SER A 132 -0.50 -8.05 7.13
C SER A 132 -1.38 -9.06 7.87
N THR A 133 -0.80 -9.70 8.87
CA THR A 133 -1.56 -10.45 9.87
C THR A 133 -1.94 -9.54 11.05
N LEU A 134 -2.82 -10.01 11.93
CA LEU A 134 -3.18 -9.27 13.16
C LEU A 134 -1.99 -9.01 14.08
N HIS A 135 -0.90 -9.80 13.97
CA HIS A 135 0.32 -9.59 14.77
C HIS A 135 1.27 -8.54 14.17
N THR A 136 1.06 -8.13 12.92
CA THR A 136 1.98 -7.24 12.21
C THR A 136 2.00 -5.82 12.80
N GLY A 137 0.85 -5.29 13.23
CA GLY A 137 0.70 -3.90 13.66
C GLY A 137 1.66 -3.50 14.78
N ALA A 138 1.70 -4.27 15.88
CA ALA A 138 2.57 -4.00 17.03
C ALA A 138 4.07 -4.04 16.67
N SER A 139 4.50 -5.03 15.88
CA SER A 139 5.89 -5.17 15.45
C SER A 139 6.32 -4.00 14.56
N VAL A 140 5.47 -3.58 13.63
CA VAL A 140 5.74 -2.44 12.74
C VAL A 140 5.79 -1.14 13.53
N ARG A 141 4.87 -0.94 14.48
CA ARG A 141 4.86 0.23 15.35
C ARG A 141 6.18 0.38 16.12
N ALA A 142 6.72 -0.71 16.66
CA ALA A 142 8.02 -0.70 17.34
C ALA A 142 9.17 -0.27 16.41
N GLN A 143 9.22 -0.82 15.20
CA GLN A 143 10.24 -0.48 14.19
C GLN A 143 10.15 0.98 13.73
N LEU A 144 8.94 1.50 13.52
CA LEU A 144 8.69 2.90 13.17
C LEU A 144 9.13 3.83 14.30
N THR A 145 8.81 3.48 15.56
CA THR A 145 9.20 4.24 16.75
C THR A 145 10.70 4.38 16.86
N GLU A 146 11.43 3.26 16.75
CA GLU A 146 12.89 3.26 16.78
C GLU A 146 13.48 4.13 15.66
N ALA A 147 12.99 3.97 14.43
CA ALA A 147 13.49 4.72 13.29
C ALA A 147 13.18 6.23 13.39
N ALA A 148 11.98 6.61 13.86
CA ALA A 148 11.59 8.00 14.05
C ALA A 148 12.46 8.69 15.12
N HIS A 149 12.68 8.03 16.26
CA HIS A 149 13.52 8.56 17.33
C HIS A 149 14.96 8.80 16.87
N ARG A 150 15.55 7.94 16.03
CA ARG A 150 16.90 8.15 15.50
C ARG A 150 17.08 9.46 14.73
N VAL A 151 16.00 10.01 14.18
CA VAL A 151 16.00 11.26 13.39
C VAL A 151 15.23 12.39 14.08
N GLY A 152 14.87 12.24 15.36
CA GLY A 152 14.20 13.26 16.16
C GLY A 152 12.74 13.51 15.77
N ARG A 153 12.04 12.52 15.16
CA ARG A 153 10.62 12.63 14.80
C ARG A 153 9.73 12.00 15.87
N ASP A 154 8.52 12.53 15.99
CA ASP A 154 7.46 11.98 16.84
C ASP A 154 6.81 10.77 16.15
N PRO A 155 6.97 9.54 16.70
CA PRO A 155 6.38 8.34 16.13
C PRO A 155 4.84 8.32 16.24
N GLY A 156 4.25 9.07 17.15
CA GLY A 156 2.81 9.19 17.31
C GLY A 156 2.10 9.89 16.14
N LYS A 157 2.88 10.54 15.26
CA LYS A 157 2.39 11.19 14.04
C LYS A 157 2.54 10.34 12.78
N ILE A 158 2.89 9.06 12.92
CA ILE A 158 3.10 8.16 11.80
C ILE A 158 1.99 7.11 11.80
N ASP A 159 1.08 7.20 10.83
CA ASP A 159 -0.01 6.25 10.66
C ASP A 159 0.48 4.89 10.19
N VAL A 160 -0.08 3.82 10.76
CA VAL A 160 0.13 2.45 10.29
C VAL A 160 -1.08 2.01 9.49
N THR A 161 -0.90 1.82 8.19
CA THR A 161 -1.96 1.36 7.29
C THR A 161 -1.59 0.04 6.63
N THR A 162 -2.57 -0.75 6.26
CA THR A 162 -2.33 -2.00 5.52
C THR A 162 -3.37 -2.22 4.44
N LEU A 163 -2.91 -2.60 3.24
CA LEU A 163 -3.76 -2.98 2.12
C LEU A 163 -4.09 -4.46 2.25
N LEU A 164 -5.37 -4.76 2.47
CA LEU A 164 -5.89 -6.10 2.67
C LEU A 164 -6.75 -6.53 1.47
N PRO A 165 -6.39 -7.63 0.79
CA PRO A 165 -7.30 -8.25 -0.16
C PRO A 165 -8.65 -8.47 0.49
N THR A 166 -9.73 -8.13 -0.21
CA THR A 166 -11.06 -8.15 0.39
C THR A 166 -12.04 -8.87 -0.51
N SER A 167 -12.82 -9.80 0.05
CA SER A 167 -13.94 -10.40 -0.63
C SER A 167 -15.14 -10.52 0.31
N VAL A 168 -16.26 -9.92 -0.09
CA VAL A 168 -17.53 -10.02 0.61
C VAL A 168 -18.45 -10.92 -0.21
N GLY A 169 -18.79 -12.10 0.30
CA GLY A 169 -19.65 -13.06 -0.35
C GLY A 169 -20.98 -13.28 0.37
N ALA A 170 -21.91 -13.96 -0.29
CA ALA A 170 -23.14 -14.45 0.34
C ALA A 170 -22.84 -15.49 1.44
N THR A 171 -21.81 -16.30 1.21
CA THR A 171 -21.24 -17.23 2.19
C THR A 171 -19.73 -17.05 2.27
N ARG A 172 -19.12 -17.59 3.33
CA ARG A 172 -17.67 -17.56 3.52
C ARG A 172 -16.93 -18.33 2.41
N GLU A 173 -17.45 -19.47 1.99
CA GLU A 173 -16.84 -20.32 0.97
C GLU A 173 -16.77 -19.60 -0.38
N VAL A 174 -17.82 -18.88 -0.75
CA VAL A 174 -17.83 -18.03 -1.96
C VAL A 174 -16.78 -16.95 -1.89
N ALA A 175 -16.65 -16.29 -0.75
CA ALA A 175 -15.66 -15.23 -0.55
C ALA A 175 -14.21 -15.75 -0.59
N LEU A 176 -13.93 -16.90 0.03
CA LEU A 176 -12.62 -17.56 -0.01
C LEU A 176 -12.23 -17.96 -1.44
N ALA A 177 -13.16 -18.59 -2.16
CA ALA A 177 -12.92 -19.01 -3.54
C ALA A 177 -12.57 -17.82 -4.46
N ALA A 178 -13.18 -16.66 -4.24
CA ALA A 178 -12.91 -15.45 -5.02
C ALA A 178 -11.51 -14.86 -4.78
N LEU A 179 -10.95 -14.99 -3.57
CA LEU A 179 -9.61 -14.49 -3.24
C LEU A 179 -8.48 -15.43 -3.63
N ARG A 180 -8.73 -16.73 -3.65
CA ARG A 180 -7.72 -17.78 -3.86
C ARG A 180 -6.82 -17.55 -5.09
N PRO A 181 -7.35 -17.22 -6.30
CA PRO A 181 -6.53 -16.95 -7.47
C PRO A 181 -5.58 -15.75 -7.27
N GLY A 182 -6.06 -14.71 -6.59
CA GLY A 182 -5.26 -13.52 -6.30
C GLY A 182 -4.12 -13.78 -5.31
N VAL A 183 -4.36 -14.59 -4.28
CA VAL A 183 -3.33 -15.00 -3.32
C VAL A 183 -2.29 -15.86 -4.00
N ALA A 184 -2.70 -16.85 -4.79
CA ALA A 184 -1.80 -17.71 -5.59
C ALA A 184 -0.93 -16.89 -6.56
N PHE A 185 -1.52 -15.90 -7.26
CA PHE A 185 -0.79 -15.02 -8.14
C PHE A 185 0.32 -14.25 -7.40
N TYR A 186 -0.02 -13.60 -6.28
CA TYR A 186 0.97 -12.81 -5.56
C TYR A 186 2.08 -13.67 -4.95
N ALA A 187 1.75 -14.79 -4.34
CA ALA A 187 2.73 -15.70 -3.76
C ALA A 187 3.55 -16.45 -4.81
N GLY A 188 2.97 -16.72 -5.99
CA GLY A 188 3.66 -17.40 -7.09
C GLY A 188 4.55 -16.49 -7.93
N PHE A 189 4.02 -15.31 -8.30
CA PHE A 189 4.70 -14.40 -9.23
C PHE A 189 5.74 -13.49 -8.56
N PHE A 190 5.50 -13.06 -7.33
CA PHE A 190 6.39 -12.12 -6.64
C PHE A 190 7.19 -12.79 -5.52
N PRO A 191 8.50 -13.02 -5.68
CA PRO A 191 9.33 -13.69 -4.66
C PRO A 191 9.30 -13.02 -3.27
N ARG A 192 9.09 -11.69 -3.23
CA ARG A 192 8.98 -10.94 -1.97
C ARG A 192 7.71 -11.30 -1.20
N TYR A 193 6.59 -11.46 -1.89
CA TYR A 193 5.33 -11.87 -1.25
C TYR A 193 5.35 -13.34 -0.86
N ASN A 194 5.98 -14.20 -1.66
CA ASN A 194 6.20 -15.60 -1.28
C ASN A 194 6.95 -15.70 0.05
N ARG A 195 8.09 -15.00 0.13
CA ARG A 195 8.88 -14.93 1.37
C ARG A 195 8.07 -14.38 2.55
N MET A 196 7.29 -13.32 2.35
CA MET A 196 6.45 -12.74 3.40
C MET A 196 5.41 -13.75 3.89
N MET A 197 4.77 -14.52 3.00
CA MET A 197 3.84 -15.57 3.40
C MET A 197 4.52 -16.66 4.22
N ALA A 198 5.74 -17.06 3.83
CA ALA A 198 6.53 -18.00 4.62
C ALA A 198 6.87 -17.45 6.02
N GLU A 199 7.25 -16.18 6.12
CA GLU A 199 7.51 -15.50 7.39
C GLU A 199 6.24 -15.34 8.27
N HIS A 200 5.06 -15.36 7.67
CA HIS A 200 3.76 -15.37 8.36
C HIS A 200 3.32 -16.78 8.84
N GLY A 201 4.15 -17.79 8.67
CA GLY A 201 3.87 -19.16 9.12
C GLY A 201 3.35 -20.10 8.04
N PHE A 202 3.28 -19.66 6.78
CA PHE A 202 2.78 -20.44 5.64
C PHE A 202 3.92 -20.88 4.71
N ALA A 203 4.99 -21.44 5.28
CA ALA A 203 6.20 -21.78 4.51
C ALA A 203 5.94 -22.92 3.51
N ASP A 204 5.19 -23.93 3.90
CA ASP A 204 4.88 -25.08 3.04
C ASP A 204 3.96 -24.68 1.88
N GLU A 205 2.90 -23.92 2.15
CA GLU A 205 2.02 -23.38 1.12
C GLU A 205 2.78 -22.45 0.16
N ALA A 206 3.61 -21.55 0.69
CA ALA A 206 4.41 -20.65 -0.13
C ALA A 206 5.36 -21.42 -1.07
N ALA A 207 6.01 -22.47 -0.58
CA ALA A 207 6.86 -23.35 -1.38
C ALA A 207 6.06 -24.11 -2.46
N ALA A 208 4.92 -24.68 -2.10
CA ALA A 208 4.05 -25.40 -3.03
C ALA A 208 3.50 -24.49 -4.13
N ILE A 209 3.05 -23.27 -3.76
CA ILE A 209 2.59 -22.25 -4.71
C ILE A 209 3.71 -21.87 -5.67
N ALA A 210 4.92 -21.58 -5.17
CA ALA A 210 6.04 -21.21 -6.02
C ALA A 210 6.44 -22.31 -6.99
N ALA A 211 6.47 -23.56 -6.53
CA ALA A 211 6.79 -24.71 -7.35
C ALA A 211 5.75 -24.95 -8.47
N ALA A 212 4.45 -24.85 -8.15
CA ALA A 212 3.39 -24.94 -9.14
C ALA A 212 3.44 -23.78 -10.15
N TRP A 213 3.64 -22.57 -9.66
CA TRP A 213 3.76 -21.37 -10.50
C TRP A 213 4.92 -21.45 -11.50
N ALA A 214 6.10 -21.92 -11.05
CA ALA A 214 7.27 -22.10 -11.90
C ALA A 214 7.05 -23.09 -13.05
N ARG A 215 6.12 -24.05 -12.89
CA ARG A 215 5.73 -25.00 -13.95
C ARG A 215 4.58 -24.49 -14.82
N GLY A 216 4.03 -23.29 -14.55
CA GLY A 216 2.85 -22.77 -15.22
C GLY A 216 1.54 -23.45 -14.80
N ASP A 217 1.56 -24.26 -13.73
CA ASP A 217 0.39 -24.94 -13.19
C ASP A 217 -0.38 -24.04 -12.22
N HIS A 218 -1.10 -23.06 -12.79
CA HIS A 218 -1.87 -22.11 -12.00
C HIS A 218 -3.01 -22.75 -11.20
N PRO A 219 -3.72 -23.78 -11.69
CA PRO A 219 -4.69 -24.52 -10.87
C PRO A 219 -4.07 -25.15 -9.62
N ALA A 220 -2.92 -25.84 -9.74
CA ALA A 220 -2.24 -26.40 -8.59
C ALA A 220 -1.72 -25.31 -7.62
N ALA A 221 -1.25 -24.18 -8.14
CA ALA A 221 -0.88 -23.04 -7.30
C ALA A 221 -2.07 -22.50 -6.50
N GLN A 222 -3.26 -22.44 -7.07
CA GLN A 222 -4.48 -22.05 -6.37
C GLN A 222 -4.91 -23.07 -5.31
N GLN A 223 -4.79 -24.36 -5.60
CA GLN A 223 -5.09 -25.44 -4.64
C GLN A 223 -4.16 -25.45 -3.43
N ALA A 224 -2.90 -25.01 -3.62
CA ALA A 224 -1.93 -24.89 -2.53
C ALA A 224 -2.18 -23.72 -1.58
N VAL A 225 -3.10 -22.81 -1.89
CA VAL A 225 -3.50 -21.72 -0.98
C VAL A 225 -4.50 -22.30 0.04
N SER A 226 -4.13 -22.34 1.32
CA SER A 226 -5.03 -22.73 2.41
C SER A 226 -6.03 -21.63 2.76
N ASP A 227 -7.15 -22.01 3.38
CA ASP A 227 -8.14 -21.04 3.88
C ASP A 227 -7.54 -20.20 5.00
N GLU A 228 -6.71 -20.81 5.84
CA GLU A 228 -5.98 -20.18 6.94
C GLU A 228 -5.03 -19.08 6.43
N MET A 229 -4.35 -19.32 5.30
CA MET A 229 -3.48 -18.31 4.66
C MET A 229 -4.29 -17.09 4.18
N ILE A 230 -5.47 -17.33 3.61
CA ILE A 230 -6.38 -16.25 3.17
C ILE A 230 -6.88 -15.48 4.39
N ASP A 231 -7.35 -16.17 5.42
CA ASP A 231 -7.87 -15.55 6.65
C ASP A 231 -6.85 -14.70 7.38
N ALA A 232 -5.63 -15.17 7.47
CA ALA A 232 -4.56 -14.47 8.15
C ALA A 232 -4.15 -13.15 7.47
N THR A 233 -4.40 -13.02 6.16
CA THR A 233 -3.81 -11.92 5.35
C THR A 233 -4.83 -11.14 4.52
N SER A 234 -6.13 -11.35 4.77
CA SER A 234 -7.22 -10.77 3.96
C SER A 234 -8.43 -10.43 4.82
N ILE A 235 -9.38 -9.72 4.25
CA ILE A 235 -10.73 -9.53 4.79
C ILE A 235 -11.68 -10.38 3.95
N VAL A 236 -12.29 -11.42 4.57
CA VAL A 236 -13.02 -12.43 3.79
C VAL A 236 -14.21 -12.97 4.55
N GLY A 237 -15.32 -13.15 3.85
CA GLY A 237 -16.54 -13.77 4.39
C GLY A 237 -17.81 -13.00 4.10
N THR A 238 -18.84 -13.16 4.95
CA THR A 238 -20.05 -12.35 4.89
C THR A 238 -19.79 -10.90 5.30
N ALA A 239 -20.72 -10.01 5.02
CA ALA A 239 -20.61 -8.60 5.40
C ALA A 239 -20.37 -8.40 6.92
N GLU A 240 -20.97 -9.24 7.77
CA GLU A 240 -20.77 -9.19 9.21
C GLU A 240 -19.35 -9.65 9.60
N GLN A 241 -18.89 -10.77 9.04
CA GLN A 241 -17.54 -11.28 9.27
C GLN A 241 -16.47 -10.28 8.83
N CYS A 242 -16.66 -9.66 7.67
CA CYS A 242 -15.73 -8.64 7.16
C CYS A 242 -15.66 -7.41 8.10
N ARG A 243 -16.78 -6.93 8.63
CA ARG A 243 -16.78 -5.83 9.62
C ARG A 243 -16.02 -6.19 10.89
N ALA A 244 -16.25 -7.39 11.41
CA ALA A 244 -15.54 -7.88 12.60
C ALA A 244 -14.03 -7.96 12.37
N GLN A 245 -13.60 -8.45 11.21
CA GLN A 245 -12.17 -8.52 10.84
C GLN A 245 -11.55 -7.13 10.70
N VAL A 246 -12.23 -6.17 10.08
CA VAL A 246 -11.74 -4.77 9.98
C VAL A 246 -11.51 -4.19 11.38
N GLU A 247 -12.42 -4.43 12.31
CA GLU A 247 -12.28 -3.96 13.69
C GLU A 247 -11.13 -4.68 14.41
N ALA A 248 -10.96 -5.97 14.21
CA ALA A 248 -9.81 -6.71 14.74
C ALA A 248 -8.47 -6.16 14.25
N TYR A 249 -8.38 -5.78 12.97
CA TYR A 249 -7.18 -5.11 12.45
C TYR A 249 -6.94 -3.76 13.11
N ARG A 250 -7.98 -2.95 13.35
CA ARG A 250 -7.84 -1.67 14.09
C ARG A 250 -7.31 -1.89 15.50
N GLN A 251 -7.86 -2.86 16.20
CA GLN A 251 -7.43 -3.22 17.56
C GLN A 251 -6.01 -3.80 17.60
N SER A 252 -5.52 -4.33 16.49
CA SER A 252 -4.15 -4.88 16.37
C SER A 252 -3.07 -3.80 16.15
N GLY A 253 -3.42 -2.52 16.14
CA GLY A 253 -2.49 -1.40 15.94
C GLY A 253 -2.36 -0.93 14.48
N ILE A 254 -3.33 -1.30 13.64
CA ILE A 254 -3.48 -0.74 12.29
C ILE A 254 -4.46 0.43 12.36
N ASP A 255 -3.99 1.65 12.18
CA ASP A 255 -4.82 2.86 12.25
C ASP A 255 -5.83 2.92 11.11
N LEU A 256 -5.42 2.49 9.91
CA LEU A 256 -6.23 2.60 8.70
C LEU A 256 -6.16 1.31 7.84
N PRO A 257 -7.04 0.32 8.05
CA PRO A 257 -7.19 -0.81 7.13
C PRO A 257 -7.67 -0.33 5.75
N ILE A 258 -6.93 -0.64 4.70
CA ILE A 258 -7.28 -0.33 3.31
C ILE A 258 -7.86 -1.59 2.67
N LEU A 259 -9.16 -1.58 2.40
CA LEU A 259 -9.84 -2.70 1.77
C LEU A 259 -9.60 -2.69 0.27
N SER A 260 -9.11 -3.79 -0.27
CA SER A 260 -8.80 -3.95 -1.69
C SER A 260 -9.58 -5.10 -2.30
N PRO A 261 -10.80 -4.87 -2.82
CA PRO A 261 -11.54 -5.90 -3.55
C PRO A 261 -10.76 -6.34 -4.78
N PHE A 262 -10.45 -7.63 -4.88
CA PHE A 262 -9.75 -8.22 -6.04
C PHE A 262 -10.74 -8.60 -7.13
N ALA A 263 -11.62 -7.70 -7.48
CA ALA A 263 -12.63 -7.91 -8.48
C ALA A 263 -12.14 -7.53 -9.88
N ARG A 264 -12.36 -8.41 -10.85
CA ARG A 264 -12.05 -8.19 -12.26
C ARG A 264 -13.26 -8.56 -13.14
N GLY A 265 -13.32 -7.96 -14.32
CA GLY A 265 -14.38 -8.26 -15.28
C GLY A 265 -15.71 -7.55 -15.00
N PRO A 266 -16.80 -8.00 -15.61
CA PRO A 266 -18.10 -7.30 -15.58
C PRO A 266 -18.71 -7.15 -14.18
N GLY A 267 -18.41 -8.10 -13.26
CA GLY A 267 -18.92 -8.09 -11.88
C GLY A 267 -18.16 -7.16 -10.92
N ALA A 268 -16.99 -6.67 -11.31
CA ALA A 268 -16.08 -5.92 -10.42
C ALA A 268 -16.75 -4.75 -9.68
N LYS A 269 -17.64 -4.01 -10.33
CA LYS A 269 -18.37 -2.90 -9.71
C LYS A 269 -19.22 -3.37 -8.53
N ALA A 270 -19.93 -4.48 -8.68
CA ALA A 270 -20.78 -5.03 -7.61
C ALA A 270 -19.94 -5.47 -6.41
N ASP A 271 -18.77 -6.06 -6.64
CA ASP A 271 -17.86 -6.50 -5.58
C ASP A 271 -17.27 -5.30 -4.81
N PHE A 272 -16.89 -4.21 -5.52
CA PHE A 272 -16.48 -2.96 -4.88
C PHE A 272 -17.61 -2.35 -4.06
N GLU A 273 -18.83 -2.30 -4.60
CA GLU A 273 -19.99 -1.79 -3.87
C GLU A 273 -20.32 -2.65 -2.65
N ALA A 274 -20.22 -3.98 -2.75
CA ALA A 274 -20.43 -4.88 -1.64
C ALA A 274 -19.43 -4.63 -0.50
N ALA A 275 -18.14 -4.50 -0.81
CA ALA A 275 -17.11 -4.17 0.18
C ALA A 275 -17.36 -2.80 0.85
N ILE A 276 -17.71 -1.77 0.07
CA ILE A 276 -18.04 -0.44 0.60
C ILE A 276 -19.24 -0.53 1.54
N ARG A 277 -20.35 -1.16 1.13
CA ARG A 277 -21.57 -1.27 1.94
C ARG A 277 -21.34 -2.10 3.21
N ALA A 278 -20.53 -3.17 3.10
CA ALA A 278 -20.23 -4.03 4.24
C ALA A 278 -19.39 -3.33 5.31
N CYS A 279 -18.39 -2.55 4.89
CA CYS A 279 -17.34 -2.05 5.78
C CYS A 279 -17.33 -0.53 5.97
N ALA A 280 -18.25 0.21 5.31
CA ALA A 280 -18.37 1.65 5.56
C ALA A 280 -18.70 1.91 7.04
N PRO A 281 -18.12 2.96 7.65
CA PRO A 281 -18.49 3.37 8.99
C PRO A 281 -19.99 3.60 9.08
N ALA A 282 -20.60 3.23 10.23
CA ALA A 282 -21.98 3.56 10.49
C ALA A 282 -22.15 5.08 10.34
N LYS A 283 -23.28 5.51 9.74
CA LYS A 283 -23.58 6.94 9.68
C LYS A 283 -23.61 7.45 11.12
N SER A 284 -22.72 8.37 11.46
CA SER A 284 -22.88 9.15 12.68
C SER A 284 -24.23 9.85 12.59
N SER A 285 -25.14 9.45 13.46
CA SER A 285 -26.44 10.10 13.68
C SER A 285 -26.23 11.57 14.04
#